data_c749b2dda435e82a85069ec63ed31667
#
_entry.id   c749b2dda435e82a85069ec63ed31667
#
_cell.length_a   1.000
_cell.length_b   1.000
_cell.length_c   1.000
_cell.angle_alpha   90.00
_cell.angle_beta   90.00
_cell.angle_gamma   90.00
#
_symmetry.space_group_name_H-M   'P 1'
#
loop_
_entity.id
_entity.type
_entity.pdbx_description
1 polymer ?
#
loop_
_entity_poly.entity_id
_entity_poly.type
_entity_poly.pdbx_seq_one_letter_code
_entity_poly.pdbx_strand_id
1 'polypeptide(L)'
;MSGERLLTRPFLLCAFANFLQSLSFNFYLHLPGYLHDLGAGEVQIGLLSAATAVAAIAVRPPLGRAMDLHGRRPLILLASAMNVVVCLLYLTIDSLGPWAYAVRVAHGLSEATLFTALFTVAADFVPVARRTEGLALYSASGMLPISLGGLLGDVILARAPYGALFVAAAIAAAASFLLALPLEERLRARHPDAPARRFAHALVQRDLLPLWFLGTVFGLVLTGVFVFVKRFVMETQVATVGTFFSAYTGAAIAVRIVGGSLPDRVGPKRVLLPALATLCAGFLCLAAADDAREVLAAGVLCGLGHGFIYPTMSSMIVTRASEAGRGSAISILTALPDLGALLGAPLLGWIIEASGFAAMFASAAAALALGSVVFATWDRRA
;
A
#
# COMPACT_ATOMS: atom_id res chain seq x y z
N MET A 1 10.88 23.89 -28.42
CA MET A 1 10.75 23.33 -27.07
C MET A 1 11.28 21.89 -27.10
N SER A 2 12.53 21.67 -26.72
CA SER A 2 13.11 20.32 -26.64
C SER A 2 12.42 19.57 -25.52
N GLY A 3 11.55 18.62 -25.87
CA GLY A 3 10.83 17.82 -24.89
C GLY A 3 11.81 16.98 -24.09
N GLU A 4 12.05 17.32 -22.85
CA GLU A 4 12.83 16.49 -21.94
C GLU A 4 12.21 15.09 -21.89
N ARG A 5 13.03 14.07 -22.17
CA ARG A 5 12.58 12.67 -22.25
C ARG A 5 12.21 12.18 -20.86
N LEU A 6 10.97 11.74 -20.67
CA LEU A 6 10.49 11.14 -19.42
C LEU A 6 11.11 9.74 -19.21
N LEU A 7 11.10 8.92 -20.26
CA LEU A 7 11.60 7.55 -20.22
C LEU A 7 13.13 7.54 -20.34
N THR A 8 13.80 8.01 -19.31
CA THR A 8 15.27 7.93 -19.21
C THR A 8 15.69 6.58 -18.61
N ARG A 9 16.92 6.13 -18.92
CA ARG A 9 17.45 4.88 -18.36
C ARG A 9 17.34 4.81 -16.83
N PRO A 10 17.74 5.85 -16.05
CA PRO A 10 17.59 5.81 -14.59
C PRO A 10 16.13 5.72 -14.13
N PHE A 11 15.19 6.43 -14.79
CA PHE A 11 13.77 6.34 -14.48
C PHE A 11 13.22 4.93 -14.72
N LEU A 12 13.56 4.32 -15.87
CA LEU A 12 13.13 2.96 -16.19
C LEU A 12 13.70 1.93 -15.20
N LEU A 13 14.99 2.02 -14.87
CA LEU A 13 15.62 1.16 -13.86
C LEU A 13 14.90 1.27 -12.53
N CYS A 14 14.59 2.49 -12.08
CA CYS A 14 13.86 2.73 -10.83
C CYS A 14 12.42 2.17 -10.89
N ALA A 15 11.71 2.37 -11.99
CA ALA A 15 10.35 1.86 -12.18
C ALA A 15 10.31 0.32 -12.24
N PHE A 16 11.26 -0.33 -12.93
CA PHE A 16 11.34 -1.79 -12.96
C PHE A 16 11.81 -2.38 -11.65
N ALA A 17 12.75 -1.73 -10.94
CA ALA A 17 13.12 -2.14 -9.58
C ALA A 17 11.92 -2.07 -8.63
N ASN A 18 11.13 -0.99 -8.69
CA ASN A 18 9.90 -0.85 -7.91
C ASN A 18 8.85 -1.91 -8.29
N PHE A 19 8.71 -2.22 -9.59
CA PHE A 19 7.79 -3.27 -10.04
C PHE A 19 8.15 -4.63 -9.44
N LEU A 20 9.42 -5.03 -9.51
CA LEU A 20 9.88 -6.31 -8.97
C LEU A 20 9.85 -6.34 -7.44
N GLN A 21 10.18 -5.23 -6.78
CA GLN A 21 10.04 -5.08 -5.34
C GLN A 21 8.57 -5.23 -4.91
N SER A 22 7.66 -4.54 -5.60
CA SER A 22 6.23 -4.64 -5.32
C SER A 22 5.70 -6.05 -5.63
N LEU A 23 6.23 -6.74 -6.66
CA LEU A 23 5.86 -8.13 -6.95
C LEU A 23 6.30 -9.05 -5.82
N SER A 24 7.55 -8.90 -5.34
CA SER A 24 8.04 -9.63 -4.18
C SER A 24 7.10 -9.46 -2.97
N PHE A 25 6.72 -8.23 -2.66
CA PHE A 25 5.82 -7.92 -1.55
C PHE A 25 4.40 -8.48 -1.77
N ASN A 26 3.86 -8.40 -2.98
CA ASN A 26 2.49 -8.85 -3.24
C ASN A 26 2.33 -10.39 -3.31
N PHE A 27 3.39 -11.18 -3.35
CA PHE A 27 3.30 -12.62 -3.08
C PHE A 27 2.82 -12.89 -1.65
N TYR A 28 3.09 -11.99 -0.70
CA TYR A 28 2.65 -12.10 0.70
C TYR A 28 1.16 -11.81 0.94
N LEU A 29 0.38 -11.49 -0.13
CA LEU A 29 -1.09 -11.57 -0.10
C LEU A 29 -1.58 -12.99 0.26
N HIS A 30 -0.74 -14.00 0.01
CA HIS A 30 -1.01 -15.40 0.37
C HIS A 30 -0.49 -15.81 1.75
N LEU A 31 0.29 -14.96 2.42
CA LEU A 31 0.88 -15.26 3.74
C LEU A 31 -0.15 -15.64 4.80
N PRO A 32 -1.34 -15.00 4.89
CA PRO A 32 -2.35 -15.39 5.87
C PRO A 32 -2.77 -16.86 5.78
N GLY A 33 -2.77 -17.44 4.57
CA GLY A 33 -2.99 -18.87 4.39
C GLY A 33 -1.89 -19.73 5.00
N TYR A 34 -0.61 -19.37 4.79
CA TYR A 34 0.51 -20.07 5.42
C TYR A 34 0.47 -19.99 6.95
N LEU A 35 0.16 -18.81 7.50
CA LEU A 35 0.06 -18.63 8.95
C LEU A 35 -1.09 -19.46 9.53
N HIS A 36 -2.21 -19.58 8.80
CA HIS A 36 -3.32 -20.43 9.19
C HIS A 36 -2.91 -21.91 9.20
N ASP A 37 -2.17 -22.38 8.18
CA ASP A 37 -1.66 -23.75 8.12
C ASP A 37 -0.71 -24.09 9.29
N LEU A 38 -0.04 -23.06 9.85
CA LEU A 38 0.74 -23.15 11.09
C LEU A 38 -0.12 -23.09 12.37
N GLY A 39 -1.44 -22.95 12.25
CA GLY A 39 -2.38 -22.91 13.37
C GLY A 39 -2.73 -21.50 13.88
N ALA A 40 -2.42 -20.42 13.13
CA ALA A 40 -2.81 -19.08 13.52
C ALA A 40 -4.33 -18.87 13.41
N GLY A 41 -4.94 -18.31 14.45
CA GLY A 41 -6.25 -17.68 14.36
C GLY A 41 -6.20 -16.32 13.65
N GLU A 42 -7.35 -15.75 13.33
CA GLU A 42 -7.43 -14.51 12.55
C GLU A 42 -6.87 -13.29 13.32
N VAL A 43 -7.03 -13.26 14.64
CA VAL A 43 -6.39 -12.25 15.50
C VAL A 43 -4.87 -12.32 15.41
N GLN A 44 -4.29 -13.53 15.44
CA GLN A 44 -2.84 -13.71 15.37
C GLN A 44 -2.29 -13.34 13.99
N ILE A 45 -3.01 -13.66 12.91
CA ILE A 45 -2.72 -13.19 11.54
C ILE A 45 -2.73 -11.65 11.50
N GLY A 46 -3.73 -11.03 12.14
CA GLY A 46 -3.82 -9.59 12.29
C GLY A 46 -2.65 -8.98 13.04
N LEU A 47 -2.23 -9.58 14.16
CA LEU A 47 -1.09 -9.11 14.96
C LEU A 47 0.24 -9.23 14.20
N LEU A 48 0.46 -10.32 13.46
CA LEU A 48 1.63 -10.51 12.60
C LEU A 48 1.65 -9.49 11.44
N SER A 49 0.49 -9.12 10.92
CA SER A 49 0.37 -8.05 9.92
C SER A 49 0.64 -6.67 10.55
N ALA A 50 0.12 -6.41 11.75
CA ALA A 50 0.38 -5.19 12.49
C ALA A 50 1.87 -5.00 12.84
N ALA A 51 2.61 -6.08 13.10
CA ALA A 51 4.06 -6.02 13.36
C ALA A 51 4.84 -5.40 12.18
N THR A 52 4.43 -5.71 10.95
CA THR A 52 5.00 -5.08 9.74
C THR A 52 4.68 -3.57 9.71
N ALA A 53 3.46 -3.20 10.04
CA ALA A 53 3.03 -1.79 10.06
C ALA A 53 3.74 -0.97 11.14
N VAL A 54 3.94 -1.53 12.34
CA VAL A 54 4.75 -0.89 13.41
C VAL A 54 6.15 -0.57 12.90
N ALA A 55 6.81 -1.53 12.26
CA ALA A 55 8.14 -1.35 11.72
C ALA A 55 8.18 -0.27 10.63
N ALA A 56 7.19 -0.28 9.72
CA ALA A 56 7.05 0.70 8.65
C ALA A 56 6.86 2.12 9.20
N ILE A 57 5.99 2.29 10.20
CA ILE A 57 5.77 3.60 10.86
C ILE A 57 7.06 4.06 11.58
N ALA A 58 7.71 3.17 12.33
CA ALA A 58 8.89 3.51 13.12
C ALA A 58 10.09 3.93 12.26
N VAL A 59 10.28 3.33 11.07
CA VAL A 59 11.42 3.64 10.20
C VAL A 59 11.26 4.95 9.43
N ARG A 60 10.03 5.43 9.14
CA ARG A 60 9.81 6.61 8.29
C ARG A 60 10.45 7.90 8.80
N PRO A 61 10.36 8.27 10.10
CA PRO A 61 10.97 9.49 10.58
C PRO A 61 12.52 9.51 10.47
N PRO A 62 13.27 8.47 10.89
CA PRO A 62 14.70 8.43 10.71
C PRO A 62 15.15 8.25 9.25
N LEU A 63 14.33 7.59 8.41
CA LEU A 63 14.66 7.33 7.02
C LEU A 63 14.84 8.61 6.20
N GLY A 64 13.95 9.59 6.36
CA GLY A 64 14.08 10.88 5.68
C GLY A 64 15.41 11.54 5.99
N ARG A 65 15.80 11.57 7.28
CA ARG A 65 17.11 12.11 7.71
C ARG A 65 18.28 11.28 7.17
N ALA A 66 18.15 9.95 7.16
CA ALA A 66 19.20 9.08 6.63
C ALA A 66 19.41 9.29 5.13
N MET A 67 18.33 9.48 4.35
CA MET A 67 18.39 9.81 2.92
C MET A 67 19.09 11.15 2.66
N ASP A 68 18.87 12.15 3.52
CA ASP A 68 19.50 13.47 3.39
C ASP A 68 20.98 13.45 3.78
N LEU A 69 21.38 12.58 4.71
CA LEU A 69 22.75 12.48 5.22
C LEU A 69 23.65 11.58 4.38
N HIS A 70 23.14 10.41 3.99
CA HIS A 70 23.93 9.34 3.38
C HIS A 70 23.60 9.14 1.89
N GLY A 71 22.60 9.88 1.37
CA GLY A 71 22.06 9.63 0.05
C GLY A 71 21.01 8.52 0.03
N ARG A 72 20.34 8.37 -1.11
CA ARG A 72 19.22 7.43 -1.28
C ARG A 72 19.68 6.06 -1.75
N ARG A 73 20.69 6.03 -2.62
CA ARG A 73 21.23 4.80 -3.21
C ARG A 73 21.75 3.80 -2.17
N PRO A 74 22.57 4.17 -1.18
CA PRO A 74 23.03 3.24 -0.15
C PRO A 74 21.87 2.60 0.63
N LEU A 75 20.82 3.38 0.93
CA LEU A 75 19.64 2.89 1.66
C LEU A 75 18.81 1.95 0.80
N ILE A 76 18.65 2.22 -0.50
CA ILE A 76 17.98 1.32 -1.45
C ILE A 76 18.74 -0.01 -1.51
N LEU A 77 20.07 0.01 -1.66
CA LEU A 77 20.86 -1.21 -1.76
C LEU A 77 20.82 -2.02 -0.47
N LEU A 78 20.96 -1.36 0.69
CA LEU A 78 20.86 -2.03 1.99
C LEU A 78 19.49 -2.67 2.20
N ALA A 79 18.42 -1.92 1.95
CA ALA A 79 17.06 -2.40 2.14
C ALA A 79 16.69 -3.48 1.11
N SER A 80 17.17 -3.39 -0.14
CA SER A 80 16.96 -4.43 -1.14
C SER A 80 17.68 -5.72 -0.77
N ALA A 81 18.94 -5.66 -0.32
CA ALA A 81 19.67 -6.82 0.16
C ALA A 81 18.99 -7.44 1.39
N MET A 82 18.56 -6.60 2.34
CA MET A 82 17.79 -7.03 3.51
C MET A 82 16.49 -7.72 3.09
N ASN A 83 15.77 -7.19 2.09
CA ASN A 83 14.53 -7.80 1.61
C ASN A 83 14.72 -9.19 1.01
N VAL A 84 15.80 -9.39 0.24
CA VAL A 84 16.17 -10.74 -0.26
C VAL A 84 16.35 -11.72 0.90
N VAL A 85 17.13 -11.31 1.92
CA VAL A 85 17.36 -12.14 3.11
C VAL A 85 16.04 -12.42 3.84
N VAL A 86 15.22 -11.40 4.05
CA VAL A 86 13.92 -11.54 4.72
C VAL A 86 12.99 -12.49 3.98
N CYS A 87 12.91 -12.41 2.65
CA CYS A 87 12.12 -13.36 1.86
C CYS A 87 12.57 -14.81 2.07
N LEU A 88 13.89 -15.06 2.21
CA LEU A 88 14.44 -16.39 2.51
C LEU A 88 14.19 -16.80 3.97
N LEU A 89 14.19 -15.86 4.92
CA LEU A 89 13.90 -16.14 6.33
C LEU A 89 12.47 -16.66 6.56
N TYR A 90 11.52 -16.38 5.67
CA TYR A 90 10.19 -17.00 5.75
C TYR A 90 10.23 -18.52 5.60
N LEU A 91 11.25 -19.09 4.94
CA LEU A 91 11.47 -20.53 4.85
C LEU A 91 11.82 -21.18 6.21
N THR A 92 12.25 -20.39 7.19
CA THR A 92 12.64 -20.85 8.54
C THR A 92 11.54 -20.64 9.57
N ILE A 93 10.37 -20.12 9.18
CA ILE A 93 9.24 -19.98 10.07
C ILE A 93 8.48 -21.29 10.08
N ASP A 94 8.60 -22.05 11.17
CA ASP A 94 7.91 -23.31 11.42
C ASP A 94 6.89 -23.23 12.56
N SER A 95 6.84 -22.08 13.22
CA SER A 95 5.99 -21.83 14.39
C SER A 95 5.63 -20.36 14.52
N LEU A 96 4.54 -20.06 15.24
CA LEU A 96 3.99 -18.72 15.43
C LEU A 96 4.63 -17.97 16.62
N GLY A 97 5.88 -18.29 16.93
CA GLY A 97 6.63 -17.69 18.03
C GLY A 97 7.25 -16.33 17.70
N PRO A 98 8.12 -15.82 18.60
CA PRO A 98 8.77 -14.51 18.43
C PRO A 98 9.55 -14.34 17.13
N TRP A 99 10.05 -15.47 16.56
CA TRP A 99 10.78 -15.48 15.30
C TRP A 99 9.92 -15.00 14.12
N ALA A 100 8.67 -15.46 14.03
CA ALA A 100 7.75 -15.02 13.00
C ALA A 100 7.52 -13.49 13.08
N TYR A 101 7.36 -12.95 14.28
CA TYR A 101 7.25 -11.49 14.49
C TYR A 101 8.53 -10.75 14.11
N ALA A 102 9.71 -11.29 14.45
CA ALA A 102 10.98 -10.68 14.09
C ALA A 102 11.15 -10.59 12.57
N VAL A 103 10.82 -11.65 11.83
CA VAL A 103 10.85 -11.66 10.36
C VAL A 103 9.83 -10.66 9.78
N ARG A 104 8.63 -10.55 10.37
CA ARG A 104 7.62 -9.57 9.95
C ARG A 104 8.06 -8.13 10.19
N VAL A 105 8.71 -7.85 11.31
CA VAL A 105 9.30 -6.53 11.60
C VAL A 105 10.40 -6.21 10.59
N ALA A 106 11.32 -7.15 10.34
CA ALA A 106 12.38 -6.97 9.36
C ALA A 106 11.83 -6.72 7.95
N HIS A 107 10.75 -7.43 7.57
CA HIS A 107 10.04 -7.21 6.31
C HIS A 107 9.48 -5.79 6.21
N GLY A 108 8.78 -5.31 7.25
CA GLY A 108 8.24 -3.96 7.29
C GLY A 108 9.30 -2.87 7.19
N LEU A 109 10.46 -3.07 7.84
CA LEU A 109 11.60 -2.16 7.74
C LEU A 109 12.15 -2.07 6.31
N SER A 110 12.37 -3.21 5.66
CA SER A 110 12.88 -3.25 4.28
C SER A 110 11.89 -2.65 3.30
N GLU A 111 10.62 -3.03 3.39
CA GLU A 111 9.56 -2.60 2.47
C GLU A 111 9.31 -1.08 2.55
N ALA A 112 9.12 -0.55 3.76
CA ALA A 112 8.89 0.89 3.94
C ALA A 112 10.09 1.73 3.49
N THR A 113 11.31 1.23 3.69
CA THR A 113 12.54 1.89 3.21
C THR A 113 12.57 1.91 1.70
N LEU A 114 12.34 0.77 1.04
CA LEU A 114 12.36 0.65 -0.42
C LEU A 114 11.26 1.47 -1.07
N PHE A 115 10.03 1.37 -0.58
CA PHE A 115 8.90 2.14 -1.09
C PHE A 115 9.21 3.65 -1.06
N THR A 116 9.71 4.15 0.05
CA THR A 116 9.99 5.59 0.23
C THR A 116 11.19 6.04 -0.61
N ALA A 117 12.28 5.28 -0.58
CA ALA A 117 13.52 5.66 -1.25
C ALA A 117 13.42 5.57 -2.78
N LEU A 118 12.83 4.49 -3.32
CA LEU A 118 12.61 4.32 -4.78
C LEU A 118 11.65 5.39 -5.31
N PHE A 119 10.55 5.69 -4.60
CA PHE A 119 9.64 6.77 -4.99
C PHE A 119 10.35 8.12 -5.04
N THR A 120 11.21 8.41 -4.06
CA THR A 120 11.96 9.67 -3.98
C THR A 120 12.95 9.79 -5.14
N VAL A 121 13.67 8.70 -5.44
CA VAL A 121 14.60 8.65 -6.60
C VAL A 121 13.85 8.81 -7.92
N ALA A 122 12.74 8.12 -8.09
CA ALA A 122 11.91 8.27 -9.31
C ALA A 122 11.47 9.73 -9.50
N ALA A 123 11.02 10.39 -8.43
CA ALA A 123 10.61 11.79 -8.47
C ALA A 123 11.75 12.76 -8.87
N ASP A 124 13.01 12.42 -8.57
CA ASP A 124 14.17 13.23 -8.96
C ASP A 124 14.54 13.10 -10.44
N PHE A 125 14.23 11.97 -11.07
CA PHE A 125 14.51 11.75 -12.49
C PHE A 125 13.38 12.23 -13.41
N VAL A 126 12.22 12.59 -12.85
CA VAL A 126 11.10 13.10 -13.65
C VAL A 126 11.25 14.59 -13.89
N PRO A 127 11.19 15.06 -15.16
CA PRO A 127 11.19 16.49 -15.50
C PRO A 127 10.06 17.24 -14.81
N VAL A 128 10.32 18.45 -14.31
CA VAL A 128 9.33 19.26 -13.60
C VAL A 128 8.07 19.49 -14.45
N ALA A 129 8.24 19.75 -15.75
CA ALA A 129 7.15 19.97 -16.71
C ALA A 129 6.26 18.72 -16.95
N ARG A 130 6.73 17.51 -16.61
CA ARG A 130 6.02 16.22 -16.81
C ARG A 130 5.88 15.43 -15.52
N ARG A 131 5.91 16.11 -14.37
CA ARG A 131 6.00 15.47 -13.06
C ARG A 131 4.79 14.58 -12.77
N THR A 132 3.60 15.04 -13.06
CA THR A 132 2.36 14.28 -12.86
C THR A 132 2.36 12.99 -13.71
N GLU A 133 2.72 13.10 -14.99
CA GLU A 133 2.79 11.96 -15.89
C GLU A 133 3.83 10.92 -15.43
N GLY A 134 5.03 11.39 -15.08
CA GLY A 134 6.11 10.51 -14.63
C GLY A 134 5.77 9.78 -13.32
N LEU A 135 5.20 10.46 -12.36
CA LEU A 135 4.78 9.85 -11.10
C LEU A 135 3.58 8.91 -11.28
N ALA A 136 2.69 9.18 -12.24
CA ALA A 136 1.60 8.27 -12.58
C ALA A 136 2.13 6.95 -13.18
N LEU A 137 3.09 7.02 -14.12
CA LEU A 137 3.76 5.84 -14.68
C LEU A 137 4.51 5.04 -13.61
N TYR A 138 5.24 5.74 -12.72
CA TYR A 138 5.91 5.08 -11.60
C TYR A 138 4.89 4.40 -10.67
N SER A 139 3.78 5.06 -10.34
CA SER A 139 2.74 4.47 -9.51
C SER A 139 2.11 3.22 -10.13
N ALA A 140 1.97 3.19 -11.46
CA ALA A 140 1.50 1.99 -12.17
C ALA A 140 2.45 0.80 -11.98
N SER A 141 3.78 1.04 -11.92
CA SER A 141 4.75 -0.02 -11.63
C SER A 141 4.60 -0.66 -10.24
N GLY A 142 4.01 0.04 -9.29
CA GLY A 142 3.68 -0.50 -7.96
C GLY A 142 2.30 -1.15 -7.87
N MET A 143 1.35 -0.76 -8.74
CA MET A 143 -0.01 -1.31 -8.71
C MET A 143 -0.18 -2.62 -9.48
N LEU A 144 0.42 -2.73 -10.68
CA LEU A 144 0.34 -3.95 -11.49
C LEU A 144 0.77 -5.21 -10.73
N PRO A 145 1.83 -5.19 -9.89
CA PRO A 145 2.22 -6.32 -9.08
C PRO A 145 1.18 -6.81 -8.07
N ILE A 146 0.19 -6.01 -7.68
CA ILE A 146 -0.90 -6.46 -6.79
C ILE A 146 -1.70 -7.58 -7.47
N SER A 147 -2.09 -7.37 -8.72
CA SER A 147 -2.76 -8.40 -9.51
C SER A 147 -1.85 -9.60 -9.80
N LEU A 148 -0.62 -9.33 -10.24
CA LEU A 148 0.33 -10.38 -10.60
C LEU A 148 0.73 -11.23 -9.40
N GLY A 149 0.93 -10.64 -8.22
CA GLY A 149 1.23 -11.35 -6.98
C GLY A 149 0.10 -12.29 -6.58
N GLY A 150 -1.15 -11.83 -6.70
CA GLY A 150 -2.33 -12.67 -6.49
C GLY A 150 -2.41 -13.85 -7.47
N LEU A 151 -2.34 -13.55 -8.78
CA LEU A 151 -2.44 -14.58 -9.84
C LEU A 151 -1.29 -15.57 -9.82
N LEU A 152 -0.05 -15.08 -9.80
CA LEU A 152 1.13 -15.96 -9.80
C LEU A 152 1.22 -16.75 -8.49
N GLY A 153 0.82 -16.15 -7.37
CA GLY A 153 0.74 -16.84 -6.09
C GLY A 153 -0.27 -17.98 -6.13
N ASP A 154 -1.47 -17.79 -6.69
CA ASP A 154 -2.46 -18.86 -6.89
C ASP A 154 -1.88 -19.97 -7.78
N VAL A 155 -1.20 -19.62 -8.89
CA VAL A 155 -0.59 -20.60 -9.81
C VAL A 155 0.54 -21.41 -9.13
N ILE A 156 1.37 -20.75 -8.31
CA ILE A 156 2.45 -21.41 -7.58
C ILE A 156 1.85 -22.36 -6.55
N LEU A 157 0.90 -21.89 -5.74
CA LEU A 157 0.31 -22.68 -4.64
C LEU A 157 -0.58 -23.82 -5.13
N ALA A 158 -1.08 -23.76 -6.37
CA ALA A 158 -1.78 -24.88 -6.99
C ALA A 158 -0.85 -26.08 -7.31
N ARG A 159 0.48 -25.89 -7.32
CA ARG A 159 1.46 -26.89 -7.75
C ARG A 159 2.58 -27.15 -6.74
N ALA A 160 2.79 -26.25 -5.78
CA ALA A 160 3.91 -26.27 -4.85
C ALA A 160 3.54 -25.69 -3.49
N PRO A 161 4.27 -26.06 -2.41
CA PRO A 161 4.04 -25.52 -1.08
C PRO A 161 4.45 -24.05 -0.98
N TYR A 162 4.07 -23.38 0.12
CA TYR A 162 4.39 -21.97 0.40
C TYR A 162 5.89 -21.63 0.29
N GLY A 163 6.78 -22.59 0.55
CA GLY A 163 8.23 -22.41 0.35
C GLY A 163 8.58 -21.94 -1.06
N ALA A 164 7.91 -22.49 -2.09
CA ALA A 164 8.12 -22.05 -3.47
C ALA A 164 7.68 -20.60 -3.70
N LEU A 165 6.62 -20.15 -3.03
CA LEU A 165 6.16 -18.76 -3.05
C LEU A 165 7.20 -17.81 -2.44
N PHE A 166 7.81 -18.19 -1.30
CA PHE A 166 8.84 -17.39 -0.65
C PHE A 166 10.13 -17.34 -1.48
N VAL A 167 10.49 -18.42 -2.16
CA VAL A 167 11.60 -18.42 -3.13
C VAL A 167 11.29 -17.53 -4.32
N ALA A 168 10.08 -17.56 -4.87
CA ALA A 168 9.66 -16.67 -5.95
C ALA A 168 9.73 -15.19 -5.52
N ALA A 169 9.31 -14.88 -4.29
CA ALA A 169 9.44 -13.55 -3.70
C ALA A 169 10.90 -13.13 -3.56
N ALA A 170 11.78 -14.04 -3.11
CA ALA A 170 13.21 -13.78 -3.01
C ALA A 170 13.87 -13.55 -4.37
N ILE A 171 13.47 -14.30 -5.41
CA ILE A 171 13.95 -14.09 -6.80
C ILE A 171 13.54 -12.71 -7.31
N ALA A 172 12.28 -12.31 -7.10
CA ALA A 172 11.80 -10.98 -7.48
C ALA A 172 12.55 -9.87 -6.72
N ALA A 173 12.78 -10.04 -5.42
CA ALA A 173 13.58 -9.12 -4.59
C ALA A 173 15.02 -9.03 -5.07
N ALA A 174 15.67 -10.16 -5.40
CA ALA A 174 17.03 -10.21 -5.92
C ALA A 174 17.13 -9.52 -7.29
N ALA A 175 16.17 -9.73 -8.17
CA ALA A 175 16.11 -9.05 -9.46
C ALA A 175 15.91 -7.53 -9.28
N SER A 176 15.08 -7.10 -8.32
CA SER A 176 14.96 -5.69 -7.94
C SER A 176 16.29 -5.11 -7.44
N PHE A 177 16.99 -5.84 -6.57
CA PHE A 177 18.32 -5.46 -6.06
C PHE A 177 19.32 -5.27 -7.20
N LEU A 178 19.39 -6.21 -8.16
CA LEU A 178 20.28 -6.13 -9.31
C LEU A 178 19.98 -4.92 -10.20
N LEU A 179 18.68 -4.59 -10.40
CA LEU A 179 18.28 -3.40 -11.14
C LEU A 179 18.58 -2.10 -10.37
N ALA A 180 18.66 -2.15 -9.06
CA ALA A 180 19.03 -1.00 -8.24
C ALA A 180 20.55 -0.72 -8.20
N LEU A 181 21.40 -1.70 -8.49
CA LEU A 181 22.87 -1.54 -8.48
C LEU A 181 23.39 -0.39 -9.37
N PRO A 182 22.91 -0.24 -10.65
CA PRO A 182 23.37 0.84 -11.52
C PRO A 182 22.66 2.19 -11.27
N LEU A 183 21.77 2.31 -10.27
CA LEU A 183 21.14 3.60 -9.96
C LEU A 183 22.19 4.60 -9.51
N GLU A 184 22.16 5.79 -10.12
CA GLU A 184 23.07 6.88 -9.79
C GLU A 184 22.54 7.69 -8.59
N GLU A 185 23.45 8.12 -7.71
CA GLU A 185 23.13 9.04 -6.62
C GLU A 185 23.00 10.47 -7.16
N ARG A 186 21.86 11.09 -6.94
CA ARG A 186 21.69 12.54 -7.16
C ARG A 186 21.56 13.23 -5.82
N LEU A 187 22.68 13.69 -5.28
CA LEU A 187 22.69 14.52 -4.08
C LEU A 187 22.06 15.88 -4.41
N ARG A 188 20.91 16.18 -3.83
CA ARG A 188 20.40 17.56 -3.80
C ARG A 188 21.07 18.35 -2.71
N ALA A 189 21.36 19.65 -3.00
CA ALA A 189 21.89 20.59 -2.03
C ALA A 189 21.05 20.58 -0.74
N ARG A 190 21.73 20.48 0.39
CA ARG A 190 21.15 20.46 1.74
C ARG A 190 20.33 21.73 2.00
N HIS A 191 19.09 21.60 2.42
CA HIS A 191 18.36 22.64 3.14
C HIS A 191 18.50 22.40 4.65
N PRO A 192 19.13 23.33 5.41
CA PRO A 192 19.50 23.10 6.81
C PRO A 192 18.33 23.14 7.81
N ASP A 193 17.10 23.42 7.40
CA ASP A 193 16.02 23.75 8.32
C ASP A 193 15.26 22.53 8.88
N ALA A 194 15.15 22.53 10.20
CA ALA A 194 14.64 21.51 11.11
C ALA A 194 13.35 20.77 10.64
N PRO A 195 13.45 19.48 10.24
CA PRO A 195 12.30 18.70 9.77
C PRO A 195 11.24 18.41 10.86
N ALA A 196 11.67 18.26 12.13
CA ALA A 196 10.80 17.80 13.21
C ALA A 196 9.69 18.80 13.59
N ARG A 197 9.99 20.12 13.61
CA ARG A 197 8.98 21.15 13.89
C ARG A 197 7.93 21.26 12.80
N ARG A 198 8.32 21.03 11.54
CA ARG A 198 7.43 21.07 10.38
C ARG A 198 6.48 19.87 10.36
N PHE A 199 6.96 18.68 10.77
CA PHE A 199 6.14 17.47 10.86
C PHE A 199 5.05 17.60 11.93
N ALA A 200 5.42 18.04 13.15
CA ALA A 200 4.45 18.26 14.23
C ALA A 200 3.41 19.32 13.84
N HIS A 201 3.82 20.38 13.15
CA HIS A 201 2.89 21.41 12.68
C HIS A 201 1.91 20.85 11.63
N ALA A 202 2.39 20.08 10.65
CA ALA A 202 1.52 19.46 9.64
C ALA A 202 0.52 18.46 10.28
N LEU A 203 0.96 17.73 11.31
CA LEU A 203 0.11 16.76 12.01
C LEU A 203 -1.09 17.43 12.70
N VAL A 204 -0.91 18.61 13.29
CA VAL A 204 -1.95 19.35 14.01
C VAL A 204 -2.65 20.44 13.18
N GLN A 205 -2.29 20.59 11.91
CA GLN A 205 -2.90 21.59 11.03
C GLN A 205 -4.39 21.29 10.87
N ARG A 206 -5.24 22.21 11.33
CA ARG A 206 -6.71 22.02 11.40
C ARG A 206 -7.34 21.60 10.07
N ASP A 207 -6.87 22.13 8.97
CA ASP A 207 -7.37 21.86 7.62
C ASP A 207 -7.02 20.45 7.10
N LEU A 208 -6.06 19.78 7.73
CA LEU A 208 -5.59 18.44 7.39
C LEU A 208 -6.16 17.36 8.32
N LEU A 209 -6.64 17.72 9.53
CA LEU A 209 -7.17 16.75 10.49
C LEU A 209 -8.30 15.86 9.92
N PRO A 210 -9.30 16.41 9.17
CA PRO A 210 -10.33 15.55 8.58
C PRO A 210 -9.76 14.55 7.57
N LEU A 211 -8.69 14.94 6.84
CA LEU A 211 -8.02 14.06 5.88
C LEU A 211 -7.15 13.02 6.57
N TRP A 212 -6.53 13.35 7.70
CA TRP A 212 -5.80 12.36 8.53
C TRP A 212 -6.75 11.31 9.08
N PHE A 213 -7.89 11.74 9.61
CA PHE A 213 -8.93 10.84 10.08
C PHE A 213 -9.44 9.93 8.96
N LEU A 214 -9.86 10.50 7.82
CA LEU A 214 -10.39 9.72 6.70
C LEU A 214 -9.34 8.75 6.15
N GLY A 215 -8.08 9.17 6.03
CA GLY A 215 -6.98 8.33 5.55
C GLY A 215 -6.68 7.16 6.48
N THR A 216 -6.78 7.36 7.80
CA THR A 216 -6.64 6.27 8.79
C THR A 216 -7.79 5.28 8.67
N VAL A 217 -9.05 5.76 8.59
CA VAL A 217 -10.23 4.90 8.39
C VAL A 217 -10.12 4.11 7.08
N PHE A 218 -9.72 4.78 6.01
CA PHE A 218 -9.49 4.15 4.70
C PHE A 218 -8.43 3.04 4.78
N GLY A 219 -7.29 3.29 5.42
CA GLY A 219 -6.24 2.30 5.62
C GLY A 219 -6.71 1.11 6.47
N LEU A 220 -7.46 1.39 7.56
CA LEU A 220 -8.05 0.36 8.40
C LEU A 220 -8.97 -0.58 7.60
N VAL A 221 -9.86 -0.01 6.80
CA VAL A 221 -10.82 -0.77 6.00
C VAL A 221 -10.12 -1.58 4.91
N LEU A 222 -9.13 -1.00 4.22
CA LEU A 222 -8.36 -1.71 3.20
C LEU A 222 -7.63 -2.95 3.74
N THR A 223 -7.28 -2.95 5.02
CA THR A 223 -6.68 -4.12 5.68
C THR A 223 -7.59 -5.35 5.58
N GLY A 224 -8.92 -5.16 5.59
CA GLY A 224 -9.90 -6.24 5.41
C GLY A 224 -9.66 -7.05 4.13
N VAL A 225 -9.32 -6.38 3.02
CA VAL A 225 -9.03 -7.09 1.76
C VAL A 225 -7.58 -7.50 1.62
N PHE A 226 -6.62 -6.63 1.97
CA PHE A 226 -5.19 -6.95 1.77
C PHE A 226 -4.66 -8.02 2.72
N VAL A 227 -5.25 -8.18 3.91
CA VAL A 227 -4.85 -9.21 4.88
C VAL A 227 -5.77 -10.42 4.83
N PHE A 228 -7.08 -10.23 4.74
CA PHE A 228 -8.02 -11.31 5.01
C PHE A 228 -8.70 -11.92 3.78
N VAL A 229 -8.58 -11.35 2.56
CA VAL A 229 -9.16 -11.95 1.34
C VAL A 229 -8.62 -13.36 1.11
N LYS A 230 -7.33 -13.64 1.38
CA LYS A 230 -6.79 -15.01 1.26
C LYS A 230 -7.52 -15.99 2.17
N ARG A 231 -7.77 -15.61 3.43
CA ARG A 231 -8.49 -16.43 4.39
C ARG A 231 -9.95 -16.61 4.00
N PHE A 232 -10.60 -15.54 3.57
CA PHE A 232 -11.97 -15.58 3.05
C PHE A 232 -12.13 -16.57 1.90
N VAL A 233 -11.29 -16.50 0.86
CA VAL A 233 -11.39 -17.43 -0.27
C VAL A 233 -11.00 -18.86 0.08
N MET A 234 -10.14 -19.07 1.09
CA MET A 234 -9.82 -20.42 1.59
C MET A 234 -11.00 -21.05 2.34
N GLU A 235 -11.73 -20.28 3.13
CA GLU A 235 -12.87 -20.78 3.90
C GLU A 235 -14.10 -20.99 3.01
N THR A 236 -14.39 -20.04 2.13
CA THR A 236 -15.60 -20.08 1.31
C THR A 236 -15.45 -20.88 0.01
N GLN A 237 -14.23 -21.05 -0.49
CA GLN A 237 -13.90 -21.72 -1.77
C GLN A 237 -14.60 -21.11 -3.00
N VAL A 238 -15.14 -19.89 -2.89
CA VAL A 238 -15.92 -19.23 -3.96
C VAL A 238 -15.06 -18.61 -5.06
N ALA A 239 -13.78 -18.29 -4.77
CA ALA A 239 -12.90 -17.62 -5.71
C ALA A 239 -11.42 -17.87 -5.37
N THR A 240 -10.50 -17.16 -6.06
CA THR A 240 -9.08 -17.11 -5.73
C THR A 240 -8.64 -15.69 -5.37
N VAL A 241 -7.45 -15.55 -4.75
CA VAL A 241 -6.84 -14.25 -4.47
C VAL A 241 -6.64 -13.46 -5.77
N GLY A 242 -6.18 -14.15 -6.81
CA GLY A 242 -6.01 -13.57 -8.14
C GLY A 242 -7.30 -13.04 -8.76
N THR A 243 -8.42 -13.72 -8.56
CA THR A 243 -9.75 -13.27 -9.05
C THR A 243 -10.07 -11.87 -8.49
N PHE A 244 -9.98 -11.69 -7.17
CA PHE A 244 -10.28 -10.42 -6.54
C PHE A 244 -9.28 -9.33 -6.96
N PHE A 245 -7.97 -9.57 -6.79
CA PHE A 245 -6.96 -8.52 -7.02
C PHE A 245 -6.76 -8.18 -8.50
N SER A 246 -7.06 -9.07 -9.44
CA SER A 246 -7.05 -8.72 -10.87
C SER A 246 -8.16 -7.75 -11.22
N ALA A 247 -9.38 -8.00 -10.74
CA ALA A 247 -10.52 -7.10 -10.92
C ALA A 247 -10.26 -5.75 -10.23
N TYR A 248 -9.78 -5.79 -8.99
CA TYR A 248 -9.43 -4.61 -8.20
C TYR A 248 -8.36 -3.74 -8.89
N THR A 249 -7.24 -4.33 -9.29
CA THR A 249 -6.13 -3.58 -9.93
C THR A 249 -6.54 -3.07 -11.31
N GLY A 250 -7.23 -3.89 -12.11
CA GLY A 250 -7.74 -3.50 -13.42
C GLY A 250 -8.67 -2.29 -13.32
N ALA A 251 -9.63 -2.33 -12.41
CA ALA A 251 -10.57 -1.22 -12.18
C ALA A 251 -9.85 0.04 -11.64
N ALA A 252 -8.92 -0.12 -10.69
CA ALA A 252 -8.17 1.00 -10.13
C ALA A 252 -7.26 1.70 -11.15
N ILE A 253 -6.65 0.94 -12.07
CA ILE A 253 -5.84 1.51 -13.16
C ILE A 253 -6.75 2.17 -14.20
N ALA A 254 -7.83 1.50 -14.62
CA ALA A 254 -8.77 2.03 -15.60
C ALA A 254 -9.33 3.39 -15.18
N VAL A 255 -9.77 3.51 -13.91
CA VAL A 255 -10.33 4.76 -13.41
C VAL A 255 -9.30 5.88 -13.31
N ARG A 256 -8.04 5.56 -13.05
CA ARG A 256 -6.95 6.57 -13.04
C ARG A 256 -6.62 7.08 -14.44
N ILE A 257 -6.68 6.21 -15.44
CA ILE A 257 -6.44 6.59 -16.85
C ILE A 257 -7.60 7.43 -17.38
N VAL A 258 -8.84 6.97 -17.19
CA VAL A 258 -10.04 7.59 -17.78
C VAL A 258 -10.52 8.79 -16.94
N GLY A 259 -10.49 8.65 -15.63
CA GLY A 259 -11.08 9.60 -14.68
C GLY A 259 -10.09 10.46 -13.90
N GLY A 260 -8.77 10.33 -14.16
CA GLY A 260 -7.73 10.99 -13.35
C GLY A 260 -7.83 12.51 -13.26
N SER A 261 -8.41 13.18 -14.27
CA SER A 261 -8.64 14.62 -14.27
C SER A 261 -10.00 15.04 -13.68
N LEU A 262 -10.86 14.09 -13.29
CA LEU A 262 -12.20 14.36 -12.82
C LEU A 262 -12.23 15.20 -11.52
N PRO A 263 -11.37 14.92 -10.51
CA PRO A 263 -11.30 15.73 -9.29
C PRO A 263 -10.97 17.20 -9.56
N ASP A 264 -10.13 17.49 -10.56
CA ASP A 264 -9.73 18.84 -10.91
C ASP A 264 -10.86 19.62 -11.62
N ARG A 265 -11.74 18.89 -12.34
CA ARG A 265 -12.83 19.49 -13.11
C ARG A 265 -14.09 19.76 -12.29
N VAL A 266 -14.48 18.80 -11.44
CA VAL A 266 -15.75 18.85 -10.72
C VAL A 266 -15.62 19.17 -9.24
N GLY A 267 -14.38 19.20 -8.75
CA GLY A 267 -14.03 19.37 -7.35
C GLY A 267 -13.70 18.06 -6.64
N PRO A 268 -12.63 18.03 -5.81
CA PRO A 268 -12.12 16.80 -5.22
C PRO A 268 -13.13 16.11 -4.30
N LYS A 269 -13.87 16.86 -3.49
CA LYS A 269 -14.86 16.30 -2.56
C LYS A 269 -16.03 15.64 -3.28
N ARG A 270 -16.46 16.18 -4.44
CA ARG A 270 -17.53 15.63 -5.27
C ARG A 270 -17.15 14.31 -5.93
N VAL A 271 -15.86 14.00 -6.06
CA VAL A 271 -15.35 12.72 -6.54
C VAL A 271 -15.07 11.78 -5.37
N LEU A 272 -14.52 12.30 -4.27
CA LEU A 272 -14.12 11.52 -3.12
C LEU A 272 -15.31 10.82 -2.43
N LEU A 273 -16.42 11.52 -2.20
CA LEU A 273 -17.56 10.92 -1.51
C LEU A 273 -18.24 9.78 -2.30
N PRO A 274 -18.52 9.90 -3.61
CA PRO A 274 -18.98 8.75 -4.40
C PRO A 274 -17.97 7.60 -4.45
N ALA A 275 -16.67 7.89 -4.51
CA ALA A 275 -15.63 6.87 -4.50
C ALA A 275 -15.60 6.08 -3.17
N LEU A 276 -15.79 6.76 -2.04
CA LEU A 276 -15.96 6.12 -0.73
C LEU A 276 -17.22 5.25 -0.69
N ALA A 277 -18.35 5.73 -1.21
CA ALA A 277 -19.57 4.94 -1.31
C ALA A 277 -19.39 3.70 -2.21
N THR A 278 -18.67 3.83 -3.32
CA THR A 278 -18.33 2.69 -4.21
C THR A 278 -17.48 1.66 -3.48
N LEU A 279 -16.49 2.10 -2.68
CA LEU A 279 -15.69 1.20 -1.87
C LEU A 279 -16.54 0.50 -0.79
N CYS A 280 -17.46 1.22 -0.12
CA CYS A 280 -18.43 0.61 0.81
C CYS A 280 -19.27 -0.47 0.12
N ALA A 281 -19.78 -0.19 -1.08
CA ALA A 281 -20.54 -1.16 -1.86
C ALA A 281 -19.72 -2.41 -2.19
N GLY A 282 -18.42 -2.25 -2.51
CA GLY A 282 -17.50 -3.37 -2.71
C GLY A 282 -17.33 -4.26 -1.48
N PHE A 283 -17.22 -3.67 -0.28
CA PHE A 283 -17.17 -4.42 0.97
C PHE A 283 -18.49 -5.13 1.30
N LEU A 284 -19.63 -4.47 1.05
CA LEU A 284 -20.95 -5.11 1.22
C LEU A 284 -21.16 -6.25 0.23
N CYS A 285 -20.65 -6.11 -1.00
CA CYS A 285 -20.66 -7.18 -1.99
C CYS A 285 -19.81 -8.38 -1.51
N LEU A 286 -18.62 -8.15 -0.91
CA LEU A 286 -17.83 -9.23 -0.28
C LEU A 286 -18.56 -9.87 0.90
N ALA A 287 -19.27 -9.08 1.71
CA ALA A 287 -20.02 -9.60 2.84
C ALA A 287 -21.15 -10.55 2.44
N ALA A 288 -21.67 -10.39 1.23
CA ALA A 288 -22.77 -11.19 0.68
C ALA A 288 -22.32 -12.17 -0.43
N ALA A 289 -21.01 -12.28 -0.68
CA ALA A 289 -20.52 -13.03 -1.84
C ALA A 289 -20.59 -14.54 -1.61
N ASP A 290 -21.37 -15.19 -2.48
CA ASP A 290 -21.58 -16.65 -2.51
C ASP A 290 -20.98 -17.31 -3.77
N ASP A 291 -20.52 -16.52 -4.75
CA ASP A 291 -19.90 -17.02 -5.97
C ASP A 291 -18.72 -16.15 -6.46
N ALA A 292 -17.96 -16.67 -7.45
CA ALA A 292 -16.79 -15.99 -8.01
C ALA A 292 -17.14 -14.68 -8.75
N ARG A 293 -18.35 -14.53 -9.28
CA ARG A 293 -18.76 -13.32 -10.01
C ARG A 293 -18.98 -12.17 -9.04
N GLU A 294 -19.51 -12.46 -7.86
CA GLU A 294 -19.72 -11.49 -6.80
C GLU A 294 -18.39 -11.03 -6.21
N VAL A 295 -17.42 -11.94 -6.01
CA VAL A 295 -16.06 -11.61 -5.61
C VAL A 295 -15.37 -10.74 -6.68
N LEU A 296 -15.55 -11.04 -7.95
CA LEU A 296 -15.04 -10.23 -9.06
C LEU A 296 -15.69 -8.85 -9.10
N ALA A 297 -17.02 -8.77 -8.94
CA ALA A 297 -17.75 -7.50 -8.86
C ALA A 297 -17.30 -6.66 -7.67
N ALA A 298 -17.12 -7.28 -6.50
CA ALA A 298 -16.56 -6.63 -5.32
C ALA A 298 -15.14 -6.09 -5.57
N GLY A 299 -14.29 -6.87 -6.25
CA GLY A 299 -12.96 -6.42 -6.70
C GLY A 299 -13.04 -5.18 -7.58
N VAL A 300 -13.94 -5.16 -8.57
CA VAL A 300 -14.15 -3.98 -9.43
C VAL A 300 -14.60 -2.78 -8.60
N LEU A 301 -15.61 -2.93 -7.74
CA LEU A 301 -16.11 -1.83 -6.90
C LEU A 301 -15.02 -1.29 -5.95
N CYS A 302 -14.30 -2.17 -5.28
CA CYS A 302 -13.20 -1.78 -4.40
C CYS A 302 -12.09 -1.08 -5.18
N GLY A 303 -11.76 -1.57 -6.38
CA GLY A 303 -10.74 -0.98 -7.25
C GLY A 303 -11.13 0.41 -7.76
N LEU A 304 -12.38 0.59 -8.21
CA LEU A 304 -12.91 1.89 -8.62
C LEU A 304 -12.85 2.91 -7.47
N GLY A 305 -13.31 2.51 -6.29
CA GLY A 305 -13.26 3.36 -5.10
C GLY A 305 -11.82 3.77 -4.75
N HIS A 306 -10.92 2.79 -4.53
CA HIS A 306 -9.52 3.07 -4.19
C HIS A 306 -8.81 3.88 -5.29
N GLY A 307 -9.11 3.60 -6.56
CA GLY A 307 -8.49 4.29 -7.69
C GLY A 307 -8.64 5.80 -7.62
N PHE A 308 -9.78 6.30 -7.14
CA PHE A 308 -10.03 7.73 -6.92
C PHE A 308 -9.64 8.24 -5.53
N ILE A 309 -9.89 7.46 -4.46
CA ILE A 309 -9.75 7.94 -3.07
C ILE A 309 -8.33 8.43 -2.79
N TYR A 310 -7.33 7.60 -3.02
CA TYR A 310 -5.95 7.93 -2.64
C TYR A 310 -5.37 9.12 -3.43
N PRO A 311 -5.48 9.22 -4.78
CA PRO A 311 -5.02 10.38 -5.52
C PRO A 311 -5.76 11.67 -5.15
N THR A 312 -7.08 11.58 -4.94
CA THR A 312 -7.91 12.75 -4.59
C THR A 312 -7.53 13.27 -3.20
N MET A 313 -7.38 12.40 -2.21
CA MET A 313 -6.89 12.78 -0.88
C MET A 313 -5.49 13.39 -0.94
N SER A 314 -4.58 12.79 -1.72
CA SER A 314 -3.22 13.31 -1.93
C SER A 314 -3.27 14.75 -2.48
N SER A 315 -4.09 15.00 -3.49
CA SER A 315 -4.27 16.34 -4.08
C SER A 315 -4.80 17.34 -3.07
N MET A 316 -5.83 16.97 -2.29
CA MET A 316 -6.39 17.83 -1.24
C MET A 316 -5.34 18.17 -0.17
N ILE A 317 -4.55 17.18 0.27
CA ILE A 317 -3.50 17.37 1.27
C ILE A 317 -2.41 18.31 0.75
N VAL A 318 -1.91 18.06 -0.45
CA VAL A 318 -0.86 18.90 -1.07
C VAL A 318 -1.32 20.34 -1.27
N THR A 319 -2.59 20.54 -1.62
CA THR A 319 -3.17 21.87 -1.84
C THR A 319 -3.39 22.62 -0.53
N ARG A 320 -3.75 21.92 0.56
CA ARG A 320 -4.05 22.53 1.87
C ARG A 320 -2.81 22.71 2.75
N ALA A 321 -1.79 21.90 2.53
CA ALA A 321 -0.54 21.99 3.28
C ALA A 321 0.19 23.30 2.98
N SER A 322 0.78 23.91 4.01
CA SER A 322 1.68 25.05 3.83
C SER A 322 2.87 24.67 2.93
N GLU A 323 3.42 25.60 2.17
CA GLU A 323 4.57 25.33 1.30
C GLU A 323 5.74 24.68 2.06
N ALA A 324 6.03 25.20 3.23
CA ALA A 324 7.09 24.69 4.11
C ALA A 324 6.75 23.31 4.73
N GLY A 325 5.46 22.99 4.90
CA GLY A 325 4.96 21.76 5.51
C GLY A 325 4.57 20.66 4.51
N ARG A 326 4.60 20.93 3.21
CA ARG A 326 4.08 20.02 2.16
C ARG A 326 4.77 18.64 2.17
N GLY A 327 6.09 18.60 2.34
CA GLY A 327 6.83 17.35 2.45
C GLY A 327 6.43 16.53 3.67
N SER A 328 6.24 17.18 4.82
CA SER A 328 5.76 16.53 6.04
C SER A 328 4.33 16.00 5.89
N ALA A 329 3.44 16.76 5.23
CA ALA A 329 2.08 16.34 4.97
C ALA A 329 2.01 15.11 4.05
N ILE A 330 2.85 15.03 3.01
CA ILE A 330 2.99 13.85 2.15
C ILE A 330 3.52 12.65 2.95
N SER A 331 4.49 12.88 3.82
CA SER A 331 5.05 11.82 4.69
C SER A 331 3.99 11.25 5.64
N ILE A 332 3.15 12.10 6.23
CA ILE A 332 2.01 11.66 7.05
C ILE A 332 1.02 10.86 6.20
N LEU A 333 0.62 11.37 5.04
CA LEU A 333 -0.30 10.67 4.14
C LEU A 333 0.16 9.24 3.83
N THR A 334 1.45 9.06 3.53
CA THR A 334 2.01 7.73 3.22
C THR A 334 2.09 6.80 4.43
N ALA A 335 2.01 7.33 5.65
CA ALA A 335 1.97 6.54 6.87
C ALA A 335 0.54 6.15 7.31
N LEU A 336 -0.50 6.81 6.79
CA LEU A 336 -1.90 6.53 7.18
C LEU A 336 -2.35 5.09 6.85
N PRO A 337 -2.01 4.48 5.70
CA PRO A 337 -2.31 3.08 5.45
C PRO A 337 -1.66 2.14 6.48
N ASP A 338 -0.41 2.40 6.87
CA ASP A 338 0.28 1.59 7.88
C ASP A 338 -0.38 1.75 9.25
N LEU A 339 -0.77 2.99 9.63
CA LEU A 339 -1.52 3.23 10.86
C LEU A 339 -2.90 2.54 10.83
N GLY A 340 -3.57 2.59 9.69
CA GLY A 340 -4.82 1.87 9.47
C GLY A 340 -4.65 0.36 9.61
N ALA A 341 -3.58 -0.21 9.04
CA ALA A 341 -3.28 -1.63 9.14
C ALA A 341 -2.91 -2.05 10.57
N LEU A 342 -2.15 -1.21 11.29
CA LEU A 342 -1.81 -1.46 12.69
C LEU A 342 -3.05 -1.61 13.57
N LEU A 343 -4.03 -0.74 13.38
CA LEU A 343 -5.27 -0.76 14.15
C LEU A 343 -6.27 -1.78 13.59
N GLY A 344 -6.37 -1.85 12.26
CA GLY A 344 -7.37 -2.62 11.55
C GLY A 344 -7.10 -4.13 11.57
N ALA A 345 -5.86 -4.58 11.40
CA ALA A 345 -5.59 -5.99 11.23
C ALA A 345 -5.98 -6.83 12.48
N PRO A 346 -5.61 -6.45 13.72
CA PRO A 346 -6.06 -7.18 14.90
C PRO A 346 -7.56 -7.05 15.15
N LEU A 347 -8.13 -5.84 14.93
CA LEU A 347 -9.56 -5.58 15.15
C LEU A 347 -10.43 -6.40 14.19
N LEU A 348 -10.10 -6.38 12.90
CA LEU A 348 -10.85 -7.13 11.88
C LEU A 348 -10.67 -8.64 12.07
N GLY A 349 -9.48 -9.10 12.47
CA GLY A 349 -9.25 -10.50 12.84
C GLY A 349 -10.13 -10.93 14.02
N TRP A 350 -10.26 -10.09 15.04
CA TRP A 350 -11.16 -10.36 16.18
C TRP A 350 -12.63 -10.44 15.74
N ILE A 351 -13.08 -9.55 14.83
CA ILE A 351 -14.45 -9.60 14.31
C ILE A 351 -14.67 -10.91 13.52
N ILE A 352 -13.68 -11.36 12.76
CA ILE A 352 -13.79 -12.64 12.01
C ILE A 352 -13.95 -13.80 13.00
N GLU A 353 -13.12 -13.90 14.03
CA GLU A 353 -13.21 -14.95 15.04
C GLU A 353 -14.54 -14.94 15.82
N ALA A 354 -15.08 -13.74 16.09
CA ALA A 354 -16.32 -13.58 16.82
C ALA A 354 -17.58 -13.78 15.97
N SER A 355 -17.56 -13.44 14.69
CA SER A 355 -18.79 -13.29 13.88
C SER A 355 -18.61 -13.63 12.39
N GLY A 356 -17.44 -14.09 11.96
CA GLY A 356 -17.14 -14.51 10.60
C GLY A 356 -16.81 -13.38 9.61
N PHE A 357 -16.45 -13.78 8.38
CA PHE A 357 -16.00 -12.86 7.33
C PHE A 357 -17.09 -11.88 6.86
N ALA A 358 -18.34 -12.32 6.74
CA ALA A 358 -19.45 -11.45 6.35
C ALA A 358 -19.61 -10.26 7.31
N ALA A 359 -19.57 -10.54 8.63
CA ALA A 359 -19.64 -9.51 9.67
C ALA A 359 -18.41 -8.56 9.61
N MET A 360 -17.22 -9.09 9.35
CA MET A 360 -16.01 -8.27 9.20
C MET A 360 -16.12 -7.32 8.01
N PHE A 361 -16.52 -7.79 6.83
CA PHE A 361 -16.68 -6.93 5.66
C PHE A 361 -17.80 -5.90 5.84
N ALA A 362 -18.93 -6.30 6.44
CA ALA A 362 -20.02 -5.38 6.77
C ALA A 362 -19.60 -4.32 7.78
N SER A 363 -18.83 -4.70 8.81
CA SER A 363 -18.29 -3.76 9.81
C SER A 363 -17.30 -2.78 9.19
N ALA A 364 -16.44 -3.24 8.27
CA ALA A 364 -15.53 -2.40 7.51
C ALA A 364 -16.30 -1.39 6.64
N ALA A 365 -17.36 -1.84 5.94
CA ALA A 365 -18.24 -0.95 5.17
C ALA A 365 -18.91 0.10 6.07
N ALA A 366 -19.44 -0.31 7.23
CA ALA A 366 -20.07 0.58 8.18
C ALA A 366 -19.07 1.62 8.75
N ALA A 367 -17.85 1.19 9.10
CA ALA A 367 -16.78 2.10 9.55
C ALA A 367 -16.41 3.12 8.48
N LEU A 368 -16.31 2.69 7.21
CA LEU A 368 -16.02 3.60 6.09
C LEU A 368 -17.19 4.57 5.84
N ALA A 369 -18.42 4.10 5.87
CA ALA A 369 -19.61 4.93 5.70
C ALA A 369 -19.70 6.00 6.81
N LEU A 370 -19.54 5.59 8.08
CA LEU A 370 -19.52 6.50 9.22
C LEU A 370 -18.35 7.51 9.10
N GLY A 371 -17.16 7.02 8.78
CA GLY A 371 -15.98 7.87 8.55
C GLY A 371 -16.21 8.88 7.43
N SER A 372 -16.91 8.48 6.37
CA SER A 372 -17.26 9.37 5.25
C SER A 372 -18.25 10.46 5.66
N VAL A 373 -19.26 10.13 6.49
CA VAL A 373 -20.22 11.09 7.04
C VAL A 373 -19.50 12.08 7.98
N VAL A 374 -18.66 11.57 8.88
CA VAL A 374 -17.85 12.41 9.77
C VAL A 374 -16.94 13.34 8.96
N PHE A 375 -16.25 12.82 7.95
CA PHE A 375 -15.43 13.64 7.06
C PHE A 375 -16.28 14.71 6.34
N ALA A 376 -17.43 14.35 5.77
CA ALA A 376 -18.28 15.26 5.01
C ALA A 376 -18.81 16.43 5.86
N THR A 377 -19.10 16.17 7.14
CA THR A 377 -19.60 17.17 8.10
C THR A 377 -18.47 18.01 8.72
N TRP A 378 -17.32 17.39 8.99
CA TRP A 378 -16.15 18.05 9.57
C TRP A 378 -15.42 18.92 8.56
N ASP A 379 -15.20 18.42 7.35
CA ASP A 379 -14.57 19.17 6.26
C ASP A 379 -15.59 20.10 5.60
N ARG A 380 -15.65 21.35 6.07
CA ARG A 380 -16.57 22.39 5.56
C ARG A 380 -16.11 23.06 4.27
N ARG A 381 -14.93 22.70 3.74
CA ARG A 381 -14.44 23.25 2.46
C ARG A 381 -15.13 22.56 1.29
N ALA A 382 -15.57 23.35 0.33
CA ALA A 382 -16.20 22.85 -0.89
C ALA A 382 -15.19 22.19 -1.83
#